data_70e3130d73dbf81e191d5e0b96806d52
#
_entry.id   70e3130d73dbf81e191d5e0b96806d52
#
_cell.length_a   1.000
_cell.length_b   1.000
_cell.length_c   1.000
_cell.angle_alpha   90.00
_cell.angle_beta   90.00
_cell.angle_gamma   90.00
#
_symmetry.space_group_name_H-M   'P 1'
#
loop_
_entity.id
_entity.type
_entity.pdbx_description
1 polymer ?
#
loop_
_entity_poly.entity_id
_entity_poly.type
_entity_poly.pdbx_seq_one_letter_code
_entity_poly.pdbx_strand_id
1 'polypeptide(L)'
;MIKKILLLAFLVCGSAAMLAQTTITGTVKDAKTGEALPGANIKVERKAVGTNTDFDGNFSLNVADTPPFSLQISVLGYKTEKVEVTKNNQKIDVVLTENETFLDEIVVSASRTPERIMESPVTIERLDSRAIKNTTSPSFYDGLENLKGVDINSNSLTFKSVNTRGFATFANERFMQLVDGMDNSAPGLNFAVGNLLGISDLDVKSVEILPGASSALYGANAFNGIMFMRSKSAFDDQGVSFSLKRGITSQKAAGDNEFNDFNIRMAYAFSDYFAAKATLSYLKGTDWYATDYRDEIDGTSMSHSGNTAYNGLNMYGDEVGTTLDFDALAGTPAGTLGATRVTRTGYRDIDFMNNEAKSVKFGASLNYRPLGDDRLEIIWNTKFGSGNTIYQGQNRYNIKNFTLAQHRLEVRGKNFFVRAYTTAEDAGDSYDTRFAAINVNRACGI
;
A
#
# COMPACT_ATOMS: atom_id res chain seq x y z
N MET A 1 -38.31 0.71 -66.62
CA MET A 1 -38.06 -0.70 -66.28
C MET A 1 -36.79 -0.88 -65.39
N ILE A 2 -35.69 -0.26 -65.70
CA ILE A 2 -34.40 -0.40 -64.98
C ILE A 2 -34.47 -0.03 -63.47
N LYS A 3 -35.21 1.04 -63.11
CA LYS A 3 -35.39 1.43 -61.68
C LYS A 3 -36.14 0.40 -60.84
N LYS A 4 -37.10 -0.32 -61.43
CA LYS A 4 -37.83 -1.38 -60.71
C LYS A 4 -37.00 -2.65 -60.55
N ILE A 5 -36.09 -2.94 -61.50
CA ILE A 5 -35.16 -4.07 -61.42
C ILE A 5 -34.06 -3.81 -60.38
N LEU A 6 -33.55 -2.56 -60.29
CA LEU A 6 -32.60 -2.15 -59.25
C LEU A 6 -33.21 -2.20 -57.86
N LEU A 7 -34.48 -1.80 -57.70
CA LEU A 7 -35.19 -1.85 -56.41
C LEU A 7 -35.43 -3.32 -55.97
N LEU A 8 -35.77 -4.19 -56.94
CA LEU A 8 -35.94 -5.62 -56.65
C LEU A 8 -34.62 -6.31 -56.30
N ALA A 9 -33.52 -5.96 -56.98
CA ALA A 9 -32.18 -6.44 -56.68
C ALA A 9 -31.71 -5.97 -55.29
N PHE A 10 -32.04 -4.73 -54.88
CA PHE A 10 -31.72 -4.22 -53.54
C PHE A 10 -32.55 -4.92 -52.45
N LEU A 11 -33.81 -5.27 -52.74
CA LEU A 11 -34.68 -6.00 -51.80
C LEU A 11 -34.22 -7.47 -51.63
N VAL A 12 -33.69 -8.11 -52.69
CA VAL A 12 -33.17 -9.48 -52.66
C VAL A 12 -31.78 -9.56 -52.00
N CYS A 13 -30.91 -8.55 -52.16
CA CYS A 13 -29.64 -8.46 -51.45
C CYS A 13 -29.79 -8.12 -49.97
N GLY A 14 -30.89 -7.41 -49.59
CA GLY A 14 -31.17 -7.07 -48.17
C GLY A 14 -31.60 -8.25 -47.29
N SER A 15 -32.09 -9.33 -47.90
CA SER A 15 -32.54 -10.53 -47.15
C SER A 15 -31.47 -11.59 -46.88
N ALA A 16 -30.23 -11.40 -47.38
CA ALA A 16 -29.14 -12.34 -47.17
C ALA A 16 -28.30 -12.11 -45.92
N ALA A 17 -28.60 -11.07 -45.13
CA ALA A 17 -27.99 -10.88 -43.81
C ALA A 17 -28.78 -11.60 -42.71
N MET A 18 -29.09 -12.89 -42.87
CA MET A 18 -29.35 -13.77 -41.73
C MET A 18 -28.03 -13.90 -40.98
N LEU A 19 -27.84 -13.10 -39.96
CA LEU A 19 -26.78 -13.31 -38.99
C LEU A 19 -26.95 -14.72 -38.42
N ALA A 20 -26.04 -15.61 -38.80
CA ALA A 20 -25.99 -16.95 -38.22
C ALA A 20 -25.71 -16.82 -36.73
N GLN A 21 -26.77 -16.79 -35.95
CA GLN A 21 -26.62 -16.79 -34.49
C GLN A 21 -26.30 -18.21 -34.04
N THR A 22 -25.24 -18.36 -33.27
CA THR A 22 -24.87 -19.61 -32.60
C THR A 22 -25.57 -19.69 -31.28
N THR A 23 -26.43 -20.66 -31.09
CA THR A 23 -27.10 -20.93 -29.81
C THR A 23 -26.34 -22.02 -29.07
N ILE A 24 -26.00 -21.79 -27.85
CA ILE A 24 -25.36 -22.75 -26.94
C ILE A 24 -26.24 -22.93 -25.72
N THR A 25 -26.50 -24.17 -25.36
CA THR A 25 -27.25 -24.51 -24.14
C THR A 25 -26.43 -25.47 -23.30
N GLY A 26 -26.71 -25.55 -22.01
CA GLY A 26 -26.01 -26.51 -21.17
C GLY A 26 -26.34 -26.39 -19.71
N THR A 27 -25.61 -27.15 -18.90
CA THR A 27 -25.74 -27.15 -17.45
C THR A 27 -24.39 -26.97 -16.78
N VAL A 28 -24.38 -26.33 -15.61
CA VAL A 28 -23.19 -26.19 -14.76
C VAL A 28 -23.46 -26.85 -13.42
N LYS A 29 -22.59 -27.77 -13.00
CA LYS A 29 -22.74 -28.56 -11.79
C LYS A 29 -21.45 -28.59 -10.96
N ASP A 30 -21.61 -28.87 -9.67
CA ASP A 30 -20.51 -29.15 -8.76
C ASP A 30 -19.91 -30.54 -9.01
N ALA A 31 -18.57 -30.65 -8.97
CA ALA A 31 -17.84 -31.88 -9.23
C ALA A 31 -17.98 -32.92 -8.10
N LYS A 32 -18.15 -32.49 -6.87
CA LYS A 32 -18.24 -33.39 -5.69
C LYS A 32 -19.66 -33.80 -5.39
N THR A 33 -20.57 -32.82 -5.39
CA THR A 33 -21.97 -33.06 -4.98
C THR A 33 -22.90 -33.39 -6.13
N GLY A 34 -22.53 -33.03 -7.38
CA GLY A 34 -23.37 -33.11 -8.56
C GLY A 34 -24.54 -32.12 -8.57
N GLU A 35 -24.59 -31.20 -7.58
CA GLU A 35 -25.64 -30.20 -7.47
C GLU A 35 -25.48 -29.12 -8.56
N ALA A 36 -26.61 -28.55 -8.94
CA ALA A 36 -26.64 -27.44 -9.89
C ALA A 36 -25.98 -26.19 -9.30
N LEU A 37 -25.22 -25.44 -10.11
CA LEU A 37 -24.59 -24.20 -9.72
C LEU A 37 -25.34 -22.99 -10.30
N PRO A 38 -26.25 -22.37 -9.56
CA PRO A 38 -26.97 -21.18 -9.99
C PRO A 38 -26.05 -19.96 -10.01
N GLY A 39 -26.31 -19.03 -10.95
CA GLY A 39 -25.55 -17.77 -11.07
C GLY A 39 -24.14 -17.95 -11.62
N ALA A 40 -23.78 -19.10 -12.15
CA ALA A 40 -22.50 -19.27 -12.86
C ALA A 40 -22.48 -18.36 -14.09
N ASN A 41 -21.41 -17.59 -14.26
CA ASN A 41 -21.22 -16.69 -15.37
C ASN A 41 -20.57 -17.41 -16.55
N ILE A 42 -21.24 -17.41 -17.68
CA ILE A 42 -20.81 -17.96 -18.96
C ILE A 42 -20.50 -16.81 -19.90
N LYS A 43 -19.25 -16.65 -20.31
CA LYS A 43 -18.77 -15.53 -21.13
C LYS A 43 -17.98 -16.04 -22.33
N VAL A 44 -18.19 -15.42 -23.50
CA VAL A 44 -17.31 -15.65 -24.66
C VAL A 44 -15.94 -15.03 -24.37
N GLU A 45 -14.89 -15.81 -24.53
CA GLU A 45 -13.52 -15.36 -24.26
C GLU A 45 -13.17 -14.11 -25.09
N ARG A 46 -12.60 -13.10 -24.41
CA ARG A 46 -12.22 -11.80 -24.98
C ARG A 46 -13.38 -10.94 -25.52
N LYS A 47 -14.65 -11.26 -25.20
CA LYS A 47 -15.81 -10.46 -25.59
C LYS A 47 -16.70 -10.12 -24.40
N ALA A 48 -17.49 -9.08 -24.53
CA ALA A 48 -18.45 -8.65 -23.51
C ALA A 48 -19.83 -9.34 -23.69
N VAL A 49 -19.87 -10.55 -24.25
CA VAL A 49 -21.08 -11.33 -24.49
C VAL A 49 -21.10 -12.52 -23.54
N GLY A 50 -22.18 -12.69 -22.79
CA GLY A 50 -22.32 -13.78 -21.83
C GLY A 50 -23.74 -13.91 -21.28
N THR A 51 -23.95 -14.92 -20.45
CA THR A 51 -25.19 -15.23 -19.73
C THR A 51 -24.86 -15.81 -18.36
N ASN A 52 -25.87 -16.00 -17.50
CA ASN A 52 -25.72 -16.70 -16.23
C ASN A 52 -26.62 -17.93 -16.21
N THR A 53 -26.26 -18.92 -15.36
CA THR A 53 -27.13 -20.07 -15.08
C THR A 53 -28.35 -19.68 -14.25
N ASP A 54 -29.45 -20.35 -14.50
CA ASP A 54 -30.66 -20.30 -13.67
C ASP A 54 -30.51 -21.09 -12.34
N PHE A 55 -31.60 -21.21 -11.57
CA PHE A 55 -31.58 -21.94 -10.30
C PHE A 55 -31.31 -23.45 -10.43
N ASP A 56 -31.58 -24.03 -11.59
CA ASP A 56 -31.35 -25.44 -11.91
C ASP A 56 -29.97 -25.62 -12.61
N GLY A 57 -29.13 -24.57 -12.65
CA GLY A 57 -27.83 -24.58 -13.28
C GLY A 57 -27.84 -24.60 -14.81
N ASN A 58 -29.02 -24.39 -15.46
CA ASN A 58 -29.09 -24.36 -16.91
C ASN A 58 -28.74 -22.98 -17.45
N PHE A 59 -28.16 -22.93 -18.63
CA PHE A 59 -27.94 -21.69 -19.37
C PHE A 59 -28.30 -21.80 -20.85
N SER A 60 -28.61 -20.67 -21.44
CA SER A 60 -28.76 -20.48 -22.88
C SER A 60 -28.05 -19.19 -23.30
N LEU A 61 -27.18 -19.28 -24.27
CA LEU A 61 -26.40 -18.16 -24.79
C LEU A 61 -26.52 -18.09 -26.32
N ASN A 62 -26.94 -16.91 -26.80
CA ASN A 62 -26.99 -16.62 -28.24
C ASN A 62 -25.85 -15.67 -28.59
N VAL A 63 -25.02 -16.06 -29.51
CA VAL A 63 -23.82 -15.32 -29.95
C VAL A 63 -23.87 -15.14 -31.48
N ALA A 64 -23.48 -13.95 -31.92
CA ALA A 64 -23.37 -13.65 -33.36
C ALA A 64 -22.13 -14.27 -34.03
N ASP A 65 -21.30 -14.97 -33.26
CA ASP A 65 -20.09 -15.60 -33.77
C ASP A 65 -20.35 -16.98 -34.33
N THR A 66 -19.61 -17.31 -35.38
CA THR A 66 -19.56 -18.67 -35.89
C THR A 66 -18.47 -19.48 -35.19
N PRO A 67 -18.74 -20.74 -34.82
CA PRO A 67 -17.71 -21.60 -34.23
C PRO A 67 -16.51 -21.81 -35.20
N PRO A 68 -15.26 -22.06 -34.64
CA PRO A 68 -14.98 -22.33 -33.26
C PRO A 68 -14.67 -21.07 -32.41
N PHE A 69 -15.08 -21.06 -31.13
CA PHE A 69 -14.70 -20.09 -30.14
C PHE A 69 -14.77 -20.69 -28.74
N SER A 70 -14.11 -20.04 -27.77
CA SER A 70 -14.05 -20.53 -26.37
C SER A 70 -15.05 -19.80 -25.47
N LEU A 71 -15.72 -20.55 -24.61
CA LEU A 71 -16.48 -20.05 -23.47
C LEU A 71 -15.64 -20.15 -22.19
N GLN A 72 -15.70 -19.13 -21.38
CA GLN A 72 -15.19 -19.12 -20.02
C GLN A 72 -16.36 -19.23 -19.05
N ILE A 73 -16.35 -20.25 -18.20
CA ILE A 73 -17.39 -20.53 -17.22
C ILE A 73 -16.76 -20.31 -15.84
N SER A 74 -17.38 -19.44 -15.02
CA SER A 74 -16.88 -19.10 -13.69
C SER A 74 -18.02 -18.90 -12.70
N VAL A 75 -17.80 -19.33 -11.47
CA VAL A 75 -18.67 -19.05 -10.33
C VAL A 75 -17.81 -18.83 -9.09
N LEU A 76 -18.32 -18.03 -8.15
CA LEU A 76 -17.58 -17.73 -6.92
C LEU A 76 -17.35 -19.02 -6.12
N GLY A 77 -16.10 -19.30 -5.78
CA GLY A 77 -15.71 -20.50 -5.02
C GLY A 77 -15.29 -21.68 -5.90
N TYR A 78 -15.30 -21.56 -7.23
CA TYR A 78 -14.95 -22.64 -8.17
C TYR A 78 -13.81 -22.24 -9.09
N LYS A 79 -13.08 -23.25 -9.59
CA LYS A 79 -12.07 -23.03 -10.66
C LYS A 79 -12.77 -22.67 -11.96
N THR A 80 -12.25 -21.67 -12.63
CA THR A 80 -12.75 -21.25 -13.94
C THR A 80 -12.40 -22.30 -14.98
N GLU A 81 -13.40 -22.77 -15.74
CA GLU A 81 -13.22 -23.72 -16.83
C GLU A 81 -13.38 -23.03 -18.18
N LYS A 82 -12.62 -23.51 -19.17
CA LYS A 82 -12.73 -23.08 -20.57
C LYS A 82 -13.21 -24.24 -21.42
N VAL A 83 -14.25 -23.97 -22.20
CA VAL A 83 -14.86 -24.98 -23.08
C VAL A 83 -14.92 -24.46 -24.50
N GLU A 84 -14.47 -25.25 -25.45
CA GLU A 84 -14.51 -24.90 -26.87
C GLU A 84 -15.88 -25.22 -27.49
N VAL A 85 -16.45 -24.25 -28.17
CA VAL A 85 -17.66 -24.39 -28.98
C VAL A 85 -17.24 -24.65 -30.43
N THR A 86 -17.56 -25.84 -30.94
CA THR A 86 -17.14 -26.28 -32.27
C THR A 86 -18.27 -26.30 -33.31
N LYS A 87 -19.53 -26.24 -32.82
CA LYS A 87 -20.71 -26.29 -33.72
C LYS A 87 -21.87 -25.49 -33.16
N ASN A 88 -22.78 -25.05 -34.03
CA ASN A 88 -24.02 -24.41 -33.62
C ASN A 88 -24.96 -25.41 -32.89
N ASN A 89 -25.82 -24.92 -31.99
CA ASN A 89 -26.73 -25.72 -31.13
C ASN A 89 -25.99 -26.78 -30.31
N GLN A 90 -24.76 -26.47 -29.86
CA GLN A 90 -23.99 -27.35 -29.01
C GLN A 90 -24.55 -27.35 -27.60
N LYS A 91 -24.81 -28.50 -27.03
CA LYS A 91 -25.09 -28.67 -25.60
C LYS A 91 -23.78 -28.90 -24.87
N ILE A 92 -23.56 -28.14 -23.78
CA ILE A 92 -22.31 -28.15 -23.01
C ILE A 92 -22.66 -28.38 -21.55
N ASP A 93 -22.40 -29.58 -21.05
CA ASP A 93 -22.53 -29.88 -19.64
C ASP A 93 -21.15 -29.72 -18.96
N VAL A 94 -21.05 -28.79 -18.03
CA VAL A 94 -19.79 -28.42 -17.37
C VAL A 94 -19.85 -28.81 -15.91
N VAL A 95 -18.76 -29.40 -15.44
CA VAL A 95 -18.59 -29.75 -14.02
C VAL A 95 -17.48 -28.89 -13.49
N LEU A 96 -17.78 -28.01 -12.53
CA LEU A 96 -16.80 -27.16 -11.89
C LEU A 96 -16.30 -27.78 -10.60
N THR A 97 -15.00 -27.77 -10.42
CA THR A 97 -14.36 -28.17 -9.18
C THR A 97 -14.27 -26.99 -8.25
N GLU A 98 -14.65 -27.19 -6.98
CA GLU A 98 -14.46 -26.16 -5.95
C GLU A 98 -13.00 -25.66 -5.98
N ASN A 99 -12.87 -24.37 -5.92
CA ASN A 99 -11.57 -23.77 -5.76
C ASN A 99 -11.19 -23.87 -4.27
N GLU A 100 -10.50 -24.96 -3.91
CA GLU A 100 -9.99 -25.18 -2.54
C GLU A 100 -9.04 -24.05 -2.08
N THR A 101 -8.75 -23.10 -2.96
CA THR A 101 -7.85 -21.97 -2.71
C THR A 101 -8.29 -21.06 -1.57
N PHE A 102 -9.49 -21.20 -1.02
CA PHE A 102 -9.87 -20.49 0.21
C PHE A 102 -9.25 -21.09 1.48
N LEU A 103 -8.76 -22.34 1.44
CA LEU A 103 -8.05 -22.98 2.55
C LEU A 103 -6.54 -23.10 2.33
N ASP A 104 -6.07 -22.91 1.09
CA ASP A 104 -4.67 -23.03 0.70
C ASP A 104 -4.07 -21.66 0.36
N GLU A 105 -4.14 -20.74 1.30
CA GLU A 105 -3.53 -19.43 1.14
C GLU A 105 -2.01 -19.57 1.13
N ILE A 106 -1.41 -19.27 -0.03
CA ILE A 106 0.05 -19.37 -0.22
C ILE A 106 0.72 -18.13 0.35
N VAL A 107 1.67 -18.33 1.24
CA VAL A 107 2.53 -17.32 1.86
C VAL A 107 3.99 -17.59 1.51
N VAL A 108 4.84 -16.58 1.58
CA VAL A 108 6.28 -16.69 1.30
C VAL A 108 7.13 -16.15 2.43
N SER A 109 6.51 -15.56 3.45
CA SER A 109 7.20 -14.85 4.52
C SER A 109 7.98 -15.76 5.49
N ALA A 110 7.49 -16.97 5.73
CA ALA A 110 8.09 -17.84 6.73
C ALA A 110 9.34 -18.60 6.24
N SER A 111 9.36 -19.01 4.97
CA SER A 111 10.43 -19.87 4.43
C SER A 111 11.17 -19.28 3.22
N ARG A 112 10.77 -18.09 2.75
CA ARG A 112 11.16 -17.45 1.48
C ARG A 112 10.76 -18.23 0.22
N THR A 113 10.06 -19.34 0.39
CA THR A 113 9.47 -20.15 -0.69
C THR A 113 7.97 -20.16 -0.53
N PRO A 114 7.21 -20.28 -1.63
CA PRO A 114 5.76 -20.41 -1.54
C PRO A 114 5.38 -21.68 -0.77
N GLU A 115 4.63 -21.50 0.32
CA GLU A 115 4.09 -22.58 1.16
C GLU A 115 2.66 -22.26 1.56
N ARG A 116 1.91 -23.27 2.00
CA ARG A 116 0.56 -23.05 2.53
C ARG A 116 0.64 -22.45 3.92
N ILE A 117 -0.23 -21.50 4.23
CA ILE A 117 -0.22 -20.84 5.55
C ILE A 117 -0.38 -21.83 6.69
N MET A 118 -1.17 -22.91 6.47
CA MET A 118 -1.39 -23.96 7.45
C MET A 118 -0.20 -24.91 7.64
N GLU A 119 0.75 -24.95 6.69
CA GLU A 119 1.96 -25.75 6.76
C GLU A 119 3.13 -24.96 7.37
N SER A 120 2.95 -23.64 7.52
CA SER A 120 3.99 -22.78 8.10
C SER A 120 4.19 -23.08 9.58
N PRO A 121 5.43 -23.27 10.04
CA PRO A 121 5.74 -23.51 11.45
C PRO A 121 5.58 -22.28 12.33
N VAL A 122 5.31 -21.11 11.73
CA VAL A 122 5.17 -19.83 12.41
C VAL A 122 3.83 -19.19 12.12
N THR A 123 3.33 -18.40 13.05
CA THR A 123 2.10 -17.63 12.84
C THR A 123 2.35 -16.54 11.81
N ILE A 124 1.49 -16.48 10.80
CA ILE A 124 1.49 -15.45 9.77
C ILE A 124 0.11 -14.80 9.78
N GLU A 125 0.10 -13.49 9.94
CA GLU A 125 -1.11 -12.69 9.74
C GLU A 125 -1.10 -12.15 8.31
N ARG A 126 -2.26 -12.15 7.65
CA ARG A 126 -2.35 -11.75 6.25
C ARG A 126 -3.53 -10.83 5.98
N LEU A 127 -3.25 -9.83 5.16
CA LEU A 127 -4.25 -8.94 4.58
C LEU A 127 -4.23 -9.11 3.05
N ASP A 128 -5.30 -9.62 2.48
CA ASP A 128 -5.41 -9.82 1.04
C ASP A 128 -5.89 -8.56 0.30
N SER A 129 -5.89 -8.59 -1.03
CA SER A 129 -6.29 -7.44 -1.85
C SER A 129 -7.77 -7.08 -1.68
N ARG A 130 -8.65 -8.00 -1.25
CA ARG A 130 -10.06 -7.74 -0.96
C ARG A 130 -10.20 -6.99 0.35
N ALA A 131 -9.52 -7.44 1.41
CA ALA A 131 -9.50 -6.77 2.70
C ALA A 131 -8.89 -5.37 2.58
N ILE A 132 -7.79 -5.21 1.84
CA ILE A 132 -7.18 -3.91 1.53
C ILE A 132 -8.18 -2.98 0.83
N LYS A 133 -8.90 -3.47 -0.17
CA LYS A 133 -9.91 -2.68 -0.90
C LYS A 133 -11.10 -2.26 -0.03
N ASN A 134 -11.46 -3.09 0.96
CA ASN A 134 -12.56 -2.85 1.88
C ASN A 134 -12.15 -1.99 3.09
N THR A 135 -10.87 -1.68 3.25
CA THR A 135 -10.39 -0.76 4.28
C THR A 135 -10.94 0.63 4.01
N THR A 136 -11.70 1.17 4.96
CA THR A 136 -12.34 2.49 4.85
C THR A 136 -11.40 3.65 5.15
N SER A 137 -10.25 3.36 5.74
CA SER A 137 -9.22 4.34 6.12
C SER A 137 -8.46 4.90 4.93
N PRO A 138 -7.78 6.04 5.09
CA PRO A 138 -6.97 6.64 4.03
C PRO A 138 -5.89 5.73 3.46
N SER A 139 -5.26 4.89 4.29
CA SER A 139 -4.19 3.96 3.91
C SER A 139 -4.51 2.54 4.34
N PHE A 140 -4.05 1.54 3.58
CA PHE A 140 -4.16 0.13 3.98
C PHE A 140 -3.38 -0.19 5.26
N TYR A 141 -2.40 0.63 5.64
CA TYR A 141 -1.68 0.49 6.92
C TYR A 141 -2.62 0.54 8.11
N ASP A 142 -3.67 1.36 8.06
CA ASP A 142 -4.67 1.43 9.14
C ASP A 142 -5.45 0.11 9.27
N GLY A 143 -5.63 -0.62 8.16
CA GLY A 143 -6.26 -1.94 8.16
C GLY A 143 -5.46 -3.02 8.88
N LEU A 144 -4.15 -2.82 9.07
CA LEU A 144 -3.27 -3.76 9.76
C LEU A 144 -3.57 -3.85 11.26
N GLU A 145 -4.17 -2.82 11.87
CA GLU A 145 -4.62 -2.85 13.27
C GLU A 145 -5.62 -3.98 13.56
N ASN A 146 -6.32 -4.45 12.54
CA ASN A 146 -7.29 -5.55 12.68
C ASN A 146 -6.62 -6.94 12.75
N LEU A 147 -5.31 -7.03 12.52
CA LEU A 147 -4.54 -8.26 12.59
C LEU A 147 -4.10 -8.54 14.03
N LYS A 148 -4.03 -9.83 14.40
CA LYS A 148 -3.68 -10.22 15.76
C LYS A 148 -2.25 -9.81 16.13
N GLY A 149 -2.15 -9.11 17.27
CA GLY A 149 -0.86 -8.73 17.84
C GLY A 149 -0.08 -7.73 16.99
N VAL A 150 -0.77 -6.96 16.16
CA VAL A 150 -0.22 -5.86 15.39
C VAL A 150 -0.66 -4.55 16.01
N ASP A 151 0.30 -3.68 16.26
CA ASP A 151 0.11 -2.33 16.82
C ASP A 151 0.55 -1.29 15.79
N ILE A 152 -0.26 -0.26 15.56
CA ILE A 152 0.03 0.82 14.62
C ILE A 152 0.13 2.15 15.37
N ASN A 153 1.26 2.84 15.21
CA ASN A 153 1.43 4.22 15.65
C ASN A 153 1.33 5.16 14.45
N SER A 154 0.39 6.08 14.50
CA SER A 154 0.20 7.11 13.48
C SER A 154 0.98 8.35 13.84
N ASN A 155 2.14 8.55 13.22
CA ASN A 155 2.96 9.74 13.41
C ASN A 155 2.47 10.89 12.52
N SER A 156 1.94 10.55 11.35
CA SER A 156 1.48 11.46 10.30
C SER A 156 0.44 10.75 9.43
N LEU A 157 -0.29 11.48 8.62
CA LEU A 157 -1.11 10.94 7.54
C LEU A 157 -0.28 10.08 6.59
N THR A 158 0.98 10.44 6.39
CA THR A 158 1.91 9.76 5.48
C THR A 158 2.93 8.89 6.21
N PHE A 159 2.88 8.78 7.54
CA PHE A 159 3.85 7.96 8.28
C PHE A 159 3.17 7.11 9.36
N LYS A 160 3.14 5.80 9.11
CA LYS A 160 2.61 4.78 10.02
C LYS A 160 3.73 3.84 10.44
N SER A 161 3.92 3.67 11.74
CA SER A 161 4.87 2.71 12.31
C SER A 161 4.13 1.45 12.73
N VAL A 162 4.63 0.30 12.28
CA VAL A 162 4.07 -1.02 12.58
C VAL A 162 4.94 -1.72 13.61
N ASN A 163 4.34 -2.28 14.64
CA ASN A 163 4.99 -3.10 15.64
C ASN A 163 4.17 -4.36 15.91
N THR A 164 4.76 -5.36 16.55
CA THR A 164 4.04 -6.59 16.89
C THR A 164 4.28 -7.02 18.34
N ARG A 165 3.32 -7.78 18.89
CA ARG A 165 3.39 -8.45 20.19
C ARG A 165 3.61 -7.50 21.37
N GLY A 166 3.08 -6.27 21.30
CA GLY A 166 3.17 -5.31 22.40
C GLY A 166 4.56 -4.70 22.63
N PHE A 167 5.52 -4.93 21.75
CA PHE A 167 6.82 -4.23 21.76
C PHE A 167 6.74 -2.88 21.06
N ALA A 168 5.59 -2.24 21.16
CA ALA A 168 5.33 -0.97 20.54
C ALA A 168 6.22 0.13 21.10
N THR A 169 7.09 0.67 20.24
CA THR A 169 7.81 1.90 20.46
C THR A 169 7.43 2.89 19.38
N PHE A 170 7.64 4.17 19.61
CA PHE A 170 7.44 5.17 18.54
C PHE A 170 8.39 4.89 17.37
N ALA A 171 9.61 4.52 17.68
CA ALA A 171 10.64 4.14 16.75
C ALA A 171 10.37 2.75 16.19
N ASN A 172 10.34 2.65 14.89
CA ASN A 172 10.07 1.47 14.09
C ASN A 172 11.39 0.78 13.65
N GLU A 173 12.44 0.89 14.45
CA GLU A 173 13.81 0.55 14.06
C GLU A 173 14.09 -0.95 13.96
N ARG A 174 13.21 -1.77 14.55
CA ARG A 174 13.40 -3.23 14.66
C ARG A 174 12.30 -4.03 13.99
N PHE A 175 11.51 -3.38 13.19
CA PHE A 175 10.45 -3.98 12.40
C PHE A 175 10.75 -3.77 10.92
N MET A 176 11.06 -4.85 10.21
CA MET A 176 11.43 -4.78 8.80
C MET A 176 10.19 -4.70 7.90
N GLN A 177 10.24 -3.84 6.90
CA GLN A 177 9.20 -3.73 5.88
C GLN A 177 9.80 -4.00 4.51
N LEU A 178 9.31 -5.04 3.84
CA LEU A 178 9.80 -5.46 2.53
C LEU A 178 8.72 -5.25 1.46
N VAL A 179 9.05 -4.60 0.37
CA VAL A 179 8.21 -4.47 -0.82
C VAL A 179 8.80 -5.29 -1.95
N ASP A 180 8.14 -6.37 -2.34
CA ASP A 180 8.65 -7.34 -3.31
C ASP A 180 10.08 -7.82 -2.98
N GLY A 181 10.40 -7.91 -1.68
CA GLY A 181 11.70 -8.34 -1.17
C GLY A 181 12.80 -7.26 -1.19
N MET A 182 12.49 -6.02 -1.49
CA MET A 182 13.37 -4.87 -1.26
C MET A 182 13.03 -4.25 0.09
N ASP A 183 14.06 -3.88 0.85
CA ASP A 183 13.88 -3.19 2.12
C ASP A 183 13.29 -1.79 1.87
N ASN A 184 12.18 -1.48 2.55
CA ASN A 184 11.50 -0.19 2.50
C ASN A 184 12.03 0.79 3.56
N SER A 185 13.25 0.57 4.02
CA SER A 185 13.94 1.45 4.95
C SER A 185 14.79 2.48 4.22
N ALA A 186 14.88 3.65 4.80
CA ALA A 186 15.82 4.68 4.38
C ALA A 186 17.20 4.36 4.96
N PRO A 187 18.24 4.10 4.15
CA PRO A 187 19.55 3.68 4.65
C PRO A 187 20.19 4.64 5.66
N GLY A 188 20.08 5.95 5.45
CA GLY A 188 20.64 6.96 6.34
C GLY A 188 19.84 7.15 7.64
N LEU A 189 18.52 6.92 7.61
CA LEU A 189 17.66 7.02 8.78
C LEU A 189 17.59 5.69 9.56
N ASN A 190 17.93 4.57 8.91
CA ASN A 190 17.90 3.21 9.45
C ASN A 190 16.55 2.78 10.07
N PHE A 191 15.44 3.28 9.50
CA PHE A 191 14.09 2.83 9.83
C PHE A 191 13.20 2.78 8.60
N ALA A 192 12.14 1.98 8.69
CA ALA A 192 11.16 1.85 7.60
C ALA A 192 10.37 3.15 7.42
N VAL A 193 10.26 3.61 6.17
CA VAL A 193 9.58 4.87 5.83
C VAL A 193 8.05 4.76 5.78
N GLY A 194 7.50 3.64 6.28
CA GLY A 194 6.05 3.45 6.39
C GLY A 194 5.34 3.60 5.05
N ASN A 195 4.22 4.30 5.08
CA ASN A 195 3.42 4.60 3.88
C ASN A 195 3.82 5.92 3.19
N LEU A 196 4.82 6.64 3.68
CA LEU A 196 5.33 7.85 3.02
C LEU A 196 5.78 7.52 1.60
N LEU A 197 6.52 6.44 1.45
CA LEU A 197 7.07 5.94 0.20
C LEU A 197 6.68 4.45 0.02
N GLY A 198 7.22 3.78 -0.97
CA GLY A 198 7.01 2.35 -1.17
C GLY A 198 5.90 2.05 -2.19
N ILE A 199 5.01 1.10 -1.86
CA ILE A 199 4.00 0.60 -2.79
C ILE A 199 2.73 1.46 -2.81
N SER A 200 2.09 1.58 -3.98
CA SER A 200 0.75 2.16 -4.10
C SER A 200 -0.30 1.18 -3.56
N ASP A 201 -1.32 1.68 -2.86
CA ASP A 201 -2.43 0.88 -2.34
C ASP A 201 -3.14 0.06 -3.44
N LEU A 202 -3.24 0.61 -4.66
CA LEU A 202 -3.83 -0.08 -5.81
C LEU A 202 -2.99 -1.24 -6.33
N ASP A 203 -1.67 -1.24 -6.08
CA ASP A 203 -0.75 -2.28 -6.54
C ASP A 203 -0.47 -3.35 -5.50
N VAL A 204 -0.99 -3.23 -4.27
CA VAL A 204 -0.84 -4.26 -3.24
C VAL A 204 -1.69 -5.48 -3.58
N LYS A 205 -1.06 -6.65 -3.67
CA LYS A 205 -1.70 -7.96 -3.82
C LYS A 205 -2.03 -8.58 -2.47
N SER A 206 -1.04 -8.57 -1.58
CA SER A 206 -1.17 -9.05 -0.20
C SER A 206 -0.14 -8.38 0.69
N VAL A 207 -0.47 -8.30 1.97
CA VAL A 207 0.45 -7.98 3.04
C VAL A 207 0.51 -9.18 3.97
N GLU A 208 1.71 -9.66 4.25
CA GLU A 208 1.96 -10.75 5.18
C GLU A 208 2.77 -10.20 6.34
N ILE A 209 2.34 -10.43 7.57
CA ILE A 209 3.06 -10.05 8.79
C ILE A 209 3.52 -11.31 9.50
N LEU A 210 4.80 -11.39 9.70
CA LEU A 210 5.45 -12.42 10.51
C LEU A 210 5.84 -11.78 11.85
N PRO A 211 5.05 -11.99 12.92
CA PRO A 211 5.31 -11.35 14.19
C PRO A 211 6.46 -12.01 14.94
N GLY A 212 7.31 -11.18 15.56
CA GLY A 212 8.43 -11.63 16.38
C GLY A 212 9.75 -11.77 15.64
N ALA A 213 10.72 -12.41 16.28
CA ALA A 213 12.09 -12.46 15.79
C ALA A 213 12.25 -13.40 14.59
N SER A 214 12.68 -12.86 13.48
CA SER A 214 12.97 -13.60 12.23
C SER A 214 14.35 -13.26 11.66
N SER A 215 15.24 -12.78 12.51
CA SER A 215 16.59 -12.32 12.14
C SER A 215 17.44 -13.38 11.45
N ALA A 216 17.23 -14.66 11.77
CA ALA A 216 17.94 -15.78 11.14
C ALA A 216 17.69 -15.85 9.62
N LEU A 217 16.52 -15.45 9.16
CA LEU A 217 16.15 -15.48 7.74
C LEU A 217 16.33 -14.13 7.04
N TYR A 218 16.17 -13.01 7.78
CA TYR A 218 16.01 -11.68 7.18
C TYR A 218 17.00 -10.63 7.68
N GLY A 219 17.85 -10.96 8.66
CA GLY A 219 18.90 -10.09 9.17
C GLY A 219 18.50 -9.30 10.42
N ALA A 220 19.40 -8.42 10.86
CA ALA A 220 19.38 -7.81 12.19
C ALA A 220 18.13 -6.98 12.53
N ASN A 221 17.53 -6.27 11.55
CA ASN A 221 16.36 -5.42 11.78
C ASN A 221 15.03 -6.19 11.88
N ALA A 222 15.04 -7.51 11.64
CA ALA A 222 13.87 -8.38 11.74
C ALA A 222 13.68 -8.94 13.17
N PHE A 223 13.81 -8.10 14.19
CA PHE A 223 13.71 -8.51 15.59
C PHE A 223 12.27 -8.49 16.12
N ASN A 224 11.52 -7.43 15.82
CA ASN A 224 10.15 -7.24 16.29
C ASN A 224 9.09 -7.76 15.29
N GLY A 225 9.50 -8.15 14.12
CA GLY A 225 8.63 -8.67 13.07
C GLY A 225 9.03 -8.21 11.69
N ILE A 226 8.33 -8.77 10.72
CA ILE A 226 8.52 -8.44 9.31
C ILE A 226 7.17 -8.26 8.65
N MET A 227 7.04 -7.25 7.82
CA MET A 227 5.93 -7.04 6.92
C MET A 227 6.38 -7.22 5.48
N PHE A 228 5.75 -8.15 4.79
CA PHE A 228 5.93 -8.36 3.35
C PHE A 228 4.77 -7.78 2.59
N MET A 229 5.06 -6.82 1.75
CA MET A 229 4.12 -6.26 0.79
C MET A 229 4.42 -6.83 -0.59
N ARG A 230 3.48 -7.55 -1.16
CA ARG A 230 3.60 -8.09 -2.51
C ARG A 230 2.81 -7.26 -3.49
N SER A 231 3.42 -6.91 -4.59
CA SER A 231 2.74 -6.18 -5.66
C SER A 231 1.97 -7.11 -6.60
N LYS A 232 0.94 -6.57 -7.23
CA LYS A 232 0.16 -7.25 -8.27
C LYS A 232 1.03 -7.56 -9.49
N SER A 233 0.78 -8.72 -10.12
CA SER A 233 1.47 -9.14 -11.34
C SER A 233 1.07 -8.24 -12.53
N ALA A 234 2.01 -8.01 -13.45
CA ALA A 234 1.70 -7.34 -14.70
C ALA A 234 0.99 -8.28 -15.69
N PHE A 235 1.24 -9.60 -15.58
CA PHE A 235 0.59 -10.61 -16.41
C PHE A 235 -0.81 -10.98 -15.92
N ASP A 236 -0.96 -11.21 -14.60
CA ASP A 236 -2.18 -11.81 -14.04
C ASP A 236 -3.22 -10.74 -13.63
N ASP A 237 -2.76 -9.59 -13.15
CA ASP A 237 -3.60 -8.50 -12.65
C ASP A 237 -3.62 -7.32 -13.66
N GLN A 238 -4.05 -7.58 -14.89
CA GLN A 238 -4.08 -6.59 -15.98
C GLN A 238 -5.22 -5.57 -15.82
N GLY A 239 -5.12 -4.46 -16.53
CA GLY A 239 -6.13 -3.42 -16.63
C GLY A 239 -5.72 -2.10 -15.98
N VAL A 240 -6.69 -1.19 -15.91
CA VAL A 240 -6.53 0.14 -15.29
C VAL A 240 -7.35 0.18 -14.01
N SER A 241 -6.70 0.61 -12.93
CA SER A 241 -7.37 0.88 -11.65
C SER A 241 -7.12 2.32 -11.24
N PHE A 242 -8.15 2.96 -10.73
CA PHE A 242 -8.13 4.35 -10.33
C PHE A 242 -8.80 4.51 -8.97
N SER A 243 -8.26 5.37 -8.11
CA SER A 243 -8.85 5.76 -6.84
C SER A 243 -8.67 7.25 -6.61
N LEU A 244 -9.73 7.90 -6.19
CA LEU A 244 -9.73 9.28 -5.74
C LEU A 244 -10.43 9.35 -4.38
N LYS A 245 -9.71 9.82 -3.37
CA LYS A 245 -10.25 10.12 -2.04
C LYS A 245 -10.11 11.61 -1.79
N ARG A 246 -11.19 12.26 -1.39
CA ARG A 246 -11.20 13.65 -0.99
C ARG A 246 -11.89 13.78 0.35
N GLY A 247 -11.33 14.56 1.24
CA GLY A 247 -11.85 14.74 2.59
C GLY A 247 -11.32 15.99 3.24
N ILE A 248 -11.52 16.07 4.55
CA ILE A 248 -11.10 17.17 5.40
C ILE A 248 -10.38 16.56 6.60
N THR A 249 -9.21 17.13 6.96
CA THR A 249 -8.61 16.93 8.27
C THR A 249 -9.02 18.11 9.15
N SER A 250 -9.54 17.84 10.34
CA SER A 250 -10.03 18.87 11.27
C SER A 250 -9.37 18.72 12.62
N GLN A 251 -8.80 19.80 13.11
CA GLN A 251 -8.20 19.90 14.43
C GLN A 251 -8.40 21.31 14.99
N LYS A 252 -8.62 21.44 16.30
CA LYS A 252 -8.84 22.74 16.95
C LYS A 252 -7.70 23.74 16.68
N ALA A 253 -6.45 23.28 16.65
CA ALA A 253 -5.28 24.13 16.43
C ALA A 253 -4.99 24.41 14.95
N ALA A 254 -5.18 23.42 14.08
CA ALA A 254 -4.91 23.51 12.65
C ALA A 254 -6.10 24.02 11.84
N GLY A 255 -7.32 24.02 12.41
CA GLY A 255 -8.56 24.27 11.68
C GLY A 255 -8.91 23.13 10.71
N ASP A 256 -9.74 23.43 9.74
CA ASP A 256 -10.18 22.50 8.69
C ASP A 256 -9.29 22.65 7.46
N ASN A 257 -8.71 21.53 7.03
CA ASN A 257 -7.78 21.49 5.91
C ASN A 257 -8.19 20.42 4.90
N GLU A 258 -7.97 20.68 3.62
CA GLU A 258 -8.26 19.71 2.55
C GLU A 258 -7.33 18.49 2.62
N PHE A 259 -7.92 17.32 2.40
CA PHE A 259 -7.23 16.06 2.17
C PHE A 259 -7.56 15.55 0.78
N ASN A 260 -6.53 15.23 0.00
CA ASN A 260 -6.65 14.67 -1.34
C ASN A 260 -5.70 13.48 -1.48
N ASP A 261 -6.21 12.36 -1.99
CA ASP A 261 -5.43 11.17 -2.32
C ASP A 261 -5.87 10.63 -3.68
N PHE A 262 -4.93 10.61 -4.61
CA PHE A 262 -5.11 10.15 -5.97
C PHE A 262 -4.17 8.98 -6.24
N ASN A 263 -4.72 7.90 -6.80
CA ASN A 263 -3.93 6.75 -7.19
C ASN A 263 -4.37 6.23 -8.56
N ILE A 264 -3.42 5.86 -9.40
CA ILE A 264 -3.66 5.15 -10.64
C ILE A 264 -2.68 3.99 -10.81
N ARG A 265 -3.17 2.88 -11.29
CA ARG A 265 -2.39 1.71 -11.69
C ARG A 265 -2.81 1.26 -13.08
N MET A 266 -1.85 0.98 -13.92
CA MET A 266 -2.04 0.41 -15.25
C MET A 266 -1.14 -0.80 -15.40
N ALA A 267 -1.67 -1.90 -15.94
CA ALA A 267 -0.89 -3.10 -16.24
C ALA A 267 -1.43 -3.76 -17.52
N TYR A 268 -0.52 -4.20 -18.37
CA TYR A 268 -0.87 -4.80 -19.64
C TYR A 268 0.18 -5.86 -20.05
N ALA A 269 -0.30 -7.02 -20.45
CA ALA A 269 0.50 -8.04 -21.10
C ALA A 269 0.40 -7.88 -22.61
N PHE A 270 1.50 -7.51 -23.24
CA PHE A 270 1.59 -7.32 -24.70
C PHE A 270 1.61 -8.67 -25.43
N SER A 271 2.10 -9.71 -24.77
CA SER A 271 2.16 -11.09 -25.22
C SER A 271 2.35 -12.02 -24.02
N ASP A 272 2.38 -13.34 -24.25
CA ASP A 272 2.74 -14.32 -23.21
C ASP A 272 4.19 -14.14 -22.72
N TYR A 273 5.02 -13.42 -23.48
CA TYR A 273 6.43 -13.19 -23.18
C TYR A 273 6.70 -11.88 -22.47
N PHE A 274 5.88 -10.85 -22.67
CA PHE A 274 6.19 -9.50 -22.21
C PHE A 274 4.98 -8.77 -21.62
N ALA A 275 5.15 -8.25 -20.41
CA ALA A 275 4.17 -7.41 -19.75
C ALA A 275 4.83 -6.20 -19.07
N ALA A 276 4.06 -5.15 -18.88
CA ALA A 276 4.49 -3.96 -18.14
C ALA A 276 3.40 -3.47 -17.21
N LYS A 277 3.81 -2.82 -16.12
CA LYS A 277 2.90 -2.06 -15.26
C LYS A 277 3.52 -0.73 -14.84
N ALA A 278 2.65 0.23 -14.56
CA ALA A 278 3.02 1.51 -13.99
C ALA A 278 2.01 1.93 -12.93
N THR A 279 2.47 2.64 -11.91
CA THR A 279 1.66 3.20 -10.83
C THR A 279 2.06 4.64 -10.56
N LEU A 280 1.08 5.47 -10.21
CA LEU A 280 1.31 6.83 -9.72
C LEU A 280 0.36 7.06 -8.55
N SER A 281 0.88 7.59 -7.45
CA SER A 281 0.11 7.98 -6.28
C SER A 281 0.49 9.39 -5.87
N TYR A 282 -0.49 10.18 -5.48
CA TYR A 282 -0.32 11.53 -4.96
C TYR A 282 -1.26 11.72 -3.77
N LEU A 283 -0.69 12.02 -2.61
CA LEU A 283 -1.42 12.37 -1.40
C LEU A 283 -0.96 13.73 -0.92
N LYS A 284 -1.93 14.56 -0.52
CA LYS A 284 -1.69 15.84 0.15
C LYS A 284 -2.74 16.06 1.22
N GLY A 285 -2.29 16.49 2.38
CA GLY A 285 -3.12 16.87 3.52
C GLY A 285 -2.35 17.74 4.50
N THR A 286 -2.96 18.04 5.62
CA THR A 286 -2.33 18.73 6.74
C THR A 286 -2.39 17.85 7.97
N ASP A 287 -1.24 17.59 8.57
CA ASP A 287 -1.14 16.85 9.82
C ASP A 287 -1.62 17.70 11.00
N TRP A 288 -1.80 17.03 12.14
CA TRP A 288 -2.13 17.68 13.38
C TRP A 288 -0.93 18.43 13.97
N TYR A 289 -1.22 19.54 14.64
CA TYR A 289 -0.25 20.29 15.43
C TYR A 289 -0.17 19.76 16.85
N ALA A 290 1.03 19.67 17.39
CA ALA A 290 1.23 19.35 18.80
C ALA A 290 1.00 20.62 19.64
N THR A 291 0.16 20.53 20.65
CA THR A 291 -0.33 21.69 21.43
C THR A 291 -0.22 21.52 22.93
N ASP A 292 0.52 20.54 23.40
CA ASP A 292 0.79 20.36 24.82
C ASP A 292 2.04 21.18 25.21
N TYR A 293 1.80 22.32 25.81
CA TYR A 293 2.87 23.25 26.20
C TYR A 293 3.21 23.14 27.69
N ARG A 294 2.76 22.08 28.37
CA ARG A 294 3.13 21.88 29.79
C ARG A 294 4.63 21.66 29.91
N ASP A 295 5.20 22.18 31.01
CA ASP A 295 6.60 21.96 31.32
C ASP A 295 6.94 20.47 31.46
N GLU A 296 8.08 20.04 30.92
CA GLU A 296 8.52 18.64 30.97
C GLU A 296 8.81 18.14 32.41
N ILE A 297 9.16 19.04 33.32
CA ILE A 297 9.60 18.68 34.67
C ILE A 297 8.44 18.78 35.66
N ASP A 298 7.77 19.95 35.76
CA ASP A 298 6.72 20.17 36.73
C ASP A 298 5.32 19.71 36.24
N GLY A 299 5.16 19.46 34.94
CA GLY A 299 3.93 18.97 34.30
C GLY A 299 2.75 19.95 34.34
N THR A 300 2.93 21.17 34.83
CA THR A 300 1.84 22.14 35.09
C THR A 300 2.08 23.50 34.49
N SER A 301 3.29 24.05 34.58
CA SER A 301 3.64 25.37 34.04
C SER A 301 3.44 25.39 32.55
N MET A 302 2.86 26.47 32.03
CA MET A 302 2.55 26.65 30.59
C MET A 302 3.43 27.74 29.95
N SER A 303 4.30 28.36 30.71
CA SER A 303 5.19 29.44 30.28
C SER A 303 6.23 29.76 31.35
N HIS A 304 7.11 30.71 31.09
CA HIS A 304 8.06 31.26 32.06
C HIS A 304 7.41 32.05 33.21
N SER A 305 6.11 32.30 33.16
CA SER A 305 5.42 32.98 34.25
C SER A 305 5.40 32.10 35.50
N GLY A 306 6.20 32.45 36.49
CA GLY A 306 6.37 31.67 37.72
C GLY A 306 7.34 30.49 37.64
N ASN A 307 7.84 30.17 36.45
CA ASN A 307 8.86 29.13 36.21
C ASN A 307 9.94 29.64 35.25
N THR A 308 11.01 30.20 35.78
CA THR A 308 12.12 30.74 34.96
C THR A 308 12.88 29.67 34.21
N ALA A 309 12.76 28.41 34.64
CA ALA A 309 13.39 27.24 33.99
C ALA A 309 12.44 26.48 33.08
N TYR A 310 11.30 27.10 32.71
CA TYR A 310 10.29 26.45 31.84
C TYR A 310 10.89 25.82 30.58
N ASN A 311 10.49 24.57 30.33
CA ASN A 311 10.86 23.76 29.16
C ASN A 311 9.61 22.96 28.74
N GLY A 312 8.89 23.43 27.73
CA GLY A 312 7.58 22.91 27.38
C GLY A 312 7.65 21.71 26.42
N LEU A 313 6.77 20.72 26.60
CA LEU A 313 6.73 19.48 25.81
C LEU A 313 6.71 19.68 24.29
N ASN A 314 5.94 20.64 23.79
CA ASN A 314 5.89 20.99 22.37
C ASN A 314 6.33 22.44 22.12
N MET A 315 7.32 22.85 22.88
CA MET A 315 8.13 24.04 22.68
C MET A 315 9.53 23.58 22.30
N TYR A 316 10.22 24.30 21.43
CA TYR A 316 11.52 23.91 20.94
C TYR A 316 12.52 25.06 21.07
N GLY A 317 13.71 24.77 21.62
CA GLY A 317 14.75 25.74 21.83
C GLY A 317 14.75 26.41 23.18
N ASP A 318 13.72 26.17 24.01
CA ASP A 318 13.66 26.58 25.42
C ASP A 318 14.55 25.72 26.34
N GLU A 319 15.08 24.62 25.83
CA GLU A 319 16.15 23.87 26.50
C GLU A 319 17.44 24.68 26.69
N VAL A 320 17.63 25.73 25.88
CA VAL A 320 18.77 26.65 25.98
C VAL A 320 18.59 27.51 27.20
N GLY A 321 19.40 27.26 28.21
CA GLY A 321 19.33 27.98 29.46
C GLY A 321 20.68 28.08 30.14
N THR A 322 20.75 28.97 31.12
CA THR A 322 21.91 29.17 31.98
C THR A 322 21.45 29.32 33.44
N THR A 323 22.34 29.05 34.37
CA THR A 323 22.12 29.34 35.76
C THR A 323 22.72 30.71 36.08
N LEU A 324 21.87 31.63 36.47
CA LEU A 324 22.28 32.97 36.88
C LEU A 324 22.38 33.03 38.41
N ASP A 325 23.51 33.44 38.90
CA ASP A 325 23.71 33.75 40.32
C ASP A 325 23.30 35.21 40.57
N PHE A 326 22.09 35.37 41.11
CA PHE A 326 21.55 36.71 41.37
C PHE A 326 22.25 37.43 42.52
N ASP A 327 22.90 36.71 43.47
CA ASP A 327 23.72 37.31 44.48
C ASP A 327 24.94 37.98 43.86
N ALA A 328 25.63 37.28 42.96
CA ALA A 328 26.77 37.84 42.25
C ALA A 328 26.38 39.01 41.33
N LEU A 329 25.21 38.95 40.70
CA LEU A 329 24.70 40.01 39.82
C LEU A 329 24.28 41.26 40.61
N ALA A 330 23.68 41.09 41.78
CA ALA A 330 23.19 42.17 42.61
C ALA A 330 24.22 42.70 43.67
N GLY A 331 25.37 42.03 43.79
CA GLY A 331 26.38 42.35 44.80
C GLY A 331 25.91 42.08 46.24
N THR A 332 25.00 41.14 46.43
CA THR A 332 24.48 40.72 47.72
C THR A 332 25.28 39.53 48.27
N PRO A 333 25.27 39.31 49.61
CA PRO A 333 25.91 38.13 50.21
C PRO A 333 25.32 36.83 49.63
N ALA A 334 26.19 35.83 49.44
CA ALA A 334 25.82 34.52 48.91
C ALA A 334 24.66 33.90 49.70
N GLY A 335 23.62 33.43 49.00
CA GLY A 335 22.40 32.82 49.55
C GLY A 335 21.28 33.79 49.87
N THR A 336 21.42 35.10 49.57
CA THR A 336 20.39 36.12 49.77
C THR A 336 19.28 36.01 48.70
N LEU A 337 19.68 35.99 47.42
CA LEU A 337 18.80 35.86 46.27
C LEU A 337 18.94 34.47 45.63
N GLY A 338 20.13 33.87 45.76
CA GLY A 338 20.43 32.55 45.28
C GLY A 338 20.69 32.45 43.76
N ALA A 339 20.98 31.24 43.29
CA ALA A 339 21.17 30.93 41.89
C ALA A 339 19.92 30.28 41.30
N THR A 340 19.49 30.76 40.16
CA THR A 340 18.27 30.26 39.49
C THR A 340 18.57 29.94 38.04
N ARG A 341 18.05 28.80 37.56
CA ARG A 341 18.06 28.44 36.15
C ARG A 341 17.09 29.33 35.39
N VAL A 342 17.56 29.89 34.30
CA VAL A 342 16.76 30.69 33.38
C VAL A 342 16.91 30.06 31.99
N THR A 343 15.81 29.75 31.35
CA THR A 343 15.77 29.23 30.01
C THR A 343 15.29 30.28 29.00
N ARG A 344 15.57 30.07 27.73
CA ARG A 344 15.13 30.95 26.65
C ARG A 344 13.67 30.69 26.31
N THR A 345 13.02 31.67 25.69
CA THR A 345 11.72 31.47 25.06
C THR A 345 11.89 30.54 23.84
N GLY A 346 11.17 29.46 23.84
CA GLY A 346 11.12 28.51 22.73
C GLY A 346 10.11 28.90 21.67
N TYR A 347 10.10 28.09 20.61
CA TYR A 347 9.16 28.19 19.50
C TYR A 347 8.08 27.11 19.65
N ARG A 348 6.81 27.47 19.47
CA ARG A 348 5.70 26.50 19.49
C ARG A 348 5.78 25.61 18.22
N ASP A 349 5.32 24.38 18.32
CA ASP A 349 5.22 23.45 17.21
C ASP A 349 4.56 24.09 15.97
N ILE A 350 3.42 24.77 16.17
CA ILE A 350 2.66 25.43 15.11
C ILE A 350 3.43 26.54 14.38
N ASP A 351 4.41 27.16 15.03
CA ASP A 351 5.18 28.29 14.47
C ASP A 351 6.49 27.80 13.83
N PHE A 352 6.95 26.60 14.17
CA PHE A 352 8.29 26.11 13.80
C PHE A 352 8.27 24.94 12.81
N MET A 353 7.23 24.09 12.86
CA MET A 353 7.12 22.93 12.00
C MET A 353 6.30 23.19 10.73
N ASN A 354 6.64 22.46 9.68
CA ASN A 354 5.80 22.36 8.49
C ASN A 354 4.93 21.11 8.61
N ASN A 355 3.63 21.29 8.85
CA ASN A 355 2.67 20.21 9.00
C ASN A 355 2.03 19.75 7.67
N GLU A 356 2.60 20.11 6.52
CA GLU A 356 2.16 19.56 5.25
C GLU A 356 2.53 18.08 5.14
N ALA A 357 1.52 17.22 5.13
CA ALA A 357 1.68 15.83 4.77
C ALA A 357 1.55 15.68 3.25
N LYS A 358 2.61 15.20 2.60
CA LYS A 358 2.65 15.03 1.14
C LYS A 358 3.38 13.74 0.79
N SER A 359 2.86 13.00 -0.16
CA SER A 359 3.50 11.79 -0.70
C SER A 359 3.26 11.71 -2.19
N VAL A 360 4.33 11.56 -2.95
CA VAL A 360 4.30 11.26 -4.39
C VAL A 360 5.02 9.94 -4.58
N LYS A 361 4.38 8.96 -5.21
CA LYS A 361 4.99 7.66 -5.48
C LYS A 361 4.82 7.32 -6.95
N PHE A 362 5.89 6.90 -7.56
CA PHE A 362 5.90 6.35 -8.91
C PHE A 362 6.52 4.95 -8.87
N GLY A 363 5.91 4.01 -9.57
CA GLY A 363 6.44 2.67 -9.75
C GLY A 363 6.27 2.21 -11.19
N ALA A 364 7.25 1.49 -11.71
CA ALA A 364 7.15 0.83 -13.00
C ALA A 364 7.83 -0.55 -12.96
N SER A 365 7.29 -1.49 -13.73
CA SER A 365 7.86 -2.82 -13.87
C SER A 365 7.77 -3.29 -15.31
N LEU A 366 8.86 -3.91 -15.79
CA LEU A 366 8.91 -4.66 -17.03
C LEU A 366 9.15 -6.13 -16.68
N ASN A 367 8.31 -6.98 -17.22
CA ASN A 367 8.31 -8.41 -16.93
C ASN A 367 8.48 -9.18 -18.25
N TYR A 368 9.48 -10.05 -18.29
CA TYR A 368 9.80 -10.86 -19.44
C TYR A 368 9.80 -12.35 -19.08
N ARG A 369 9.01 -13.17 -19.78
CA ARG A 369 8.92 -14.62 -19.63
C ARG A 369 9.53 -15.32 -20.86
N PRO A 370 10.82 -15.68 -20.84
CA PRO A 370 11.51 -16.26 -22.01
C PRO A 370 10.87 -17.52 -22.57
N LEU A 371 10.13 -18.26 -21.74
CA LEU A 371 9.48 -19.52 -22.09
C LEU A 371 7.98 -19.35 -22.42
N GLY A 372 7.46 -18.13 -22.36
CA GLY A 372 6.04 -17.83 -22.55
C GLY A 372 5.13 -18.22 -21.39
N ASP A 373 5.71 -18.64 -20.25
CA ASP A 373 5.00 -19.03 -19.04
C ASP A 373 5.78 -18.60 -17.77
N ASP A 374 5.29 -18.95 -16.59
CA ASP A 374 5.83 -18.56 -15.28
C ASP A 374 7.02 -19.40 -14.80
N ARG A 375 7.47 -20.41 -15.57
CA ARG A 375 8.64 -21.25 -15.22
C ARG A 375 9.93 -20.46 -15.13
N LEU A 376 10.03 -19.37 -15.89
CA LEU A 376 11.15 -18.44 -15.83
C LEU A 376 10.67 -17.01 -16.13
N GLU A 377 10.93 -16.08 -15.20
CA GLU A 377 10.55 -14.68 -15.36
C GLU A 377 11.72 -13.78 -14.99
N ILE A 378 11.99 -12.78 -15.83
CA ILE A 378 12.97 -11.71 -15.59
C ILE A 378 12.17 -10.44 -15.32
N ILE A 379 12.41 -9.82 -14.17
CA ILE A 379 11.66 -8.66 -13.68
C ILE A 379 12.61 -7.51 -13.47
N TRP A 380 12.40 -6.41 -14.19
CA TRP A 380 12.98 -5.12 -13.84
C TRP A 380 11.91 -4.25 -13.20
N ASN A 381 12.21 -3.73 -12.03
CA ASN A 381 11.28 -2.88 -11.28
C ASN A 381 12.01 -1.61 -10.83
N THR A 382 11.35 -0.47 -10.96
CA THR A 382 11.81 0.81 -10.45
C THR A 382 10.73 1.46 -9.60
N LYS A 383 11.13 2.08 -8.50
CA LYS A 383 10.27 2.87 -7.62
C LYS A 383 10.95 4.18 -7.31
N PHE A 384 10.18 5.23 -7.31
CA PHE A 384 10.59 6.56 -6.88
C PHE A 384 9.52 7.12 -5.97
N GLY A 385 9.93 7.72 -4.88
CA GLY A 385 9.03 8.41 -3.98
C GLY A 385 9.64 9.72 -3.48
N SER A 386 8.78 10.70 -3.23
CA SER A 386 9.13 11.95 -2.56
C SER A 386 8.00 12.37 -1.64
N GLY A 387 8.36 12.97 -0.50
CA GLY A 387 7.30 13.42 0.39
C GLY A 387 7.75 14.22 1.61
N ASN A 388 6.72 14.71 2.29
CA ASN A 388 6.81 15.40 3.57
C ASN A 388 6.01 14.64 4.61
N THR A 389 6.56 14.53 5.81
CA THR A 389 5.91 13.85 6.93
C THR A 389 6.48 14.32 8.26
N ILE A 390 5.75 14.07 9.33
CA ILE A 390 6.24 14.20 10.68
C ILE A 390 6.58 12.80 11.19
N TYR A 391 7.76 12.65 11.74
CA TYR A 391 8.17 11.44 12.43
C TYR A 391 8.44 11.72 13.90
N GLN A 392 7.81 10.96 14.79
CA GLN A 392 8.02 11.02 16.21
C GLN A 392 8.89 9.84 16.64
N GLY A 393 10.16 10.09 16.85
CA GLY A 393 11.13 9.18 17.47
C GLY A 393 11.42 9.61 18.90
N GLN A 394 12.70 9.64 19.26
CA GLN A 394 13.16 10.25 20.52
C GLN A 394 12.88 11.75 20.53
N ASN A 395 13.11 12.41 19.41
CA ASN A 395 12.69 13.78 19.14
C ASN A 395 11.58 13.79 18.09
N ARG A 396 11.04 14.95 17.81
CA ARG A 396 10.12 15.19 16.71
C ARG A 396 10.91 15.68 15.48
N TYR A 397 10.74 15.00 14.36
CA TYR A 397 11.47 15.28 13.12
C TYR A 397 10.50 15.81 12.07
N ASN A 398 10.89 16.87 11.39
CA ASN A 398 10.25 17.35 10.19
C ASN A 398 10.98 16.75 8.98
N ILE A 399 10.40 15.72 8.39
CA ILE A 399 10.89 15.12 7.15
C ILE A 399 10.32 15.94 5.99
N LYS A 400 11.18 16.59 5.22
CA LYS A 400 10.75 17.53 4.19
C LYS A 400 11.53 17.33 2.89
N ASN A 401 10.79 17.23 1.78
CA ASN A 401 11.34 16.97 0.45
C ASN A 401 12.20 15.70 0.39
N PHE A 402 11.93 14.75 1.28
CA PHE A 402 12.64 13.47 1.33
C PHE A 402 12.39 12.70 0.04
N THR A 403 13.43 12.10 -0.54
CA THR A 403 13.32 11.26 -1.72
C THR A 403 13.95 9.89 -1.52
N LEU A 404 13.36 8.87 -2.15
CA LEU A 404 13.88 7.51 -2.20
C LEU A 404 13.69 6.95 -3.60
N ALA A 405 14.75 6.41 -4.17
CA ALA A 405 14.72 5.69 -5.43
C ALA A 405 15.23 4.26 -5.23
N GLN A 406 14.51 3.29 -5.77
CA GLN A 406 14.90 1.87 -5.74
C GLN A 406 14.81 1.28 -7.13
N HIS A 407 15.82 0.49 -7.49
CA HIS A 407 15.84 -0.27 -8.74
C HIS A 407 16.14 -1.73 -8.43
N ARG A 408 15.38 -2.64 -8.99
CA ARG A 408 15.52 -4.08 -8.79
C ARG A 408 15.59 -4.80 -10.12
N LEU A 409 16.51 -5.74 -10.22
CA LEU A 409 16.53 -6.78 -11.25
C LEU A 409 16.41 -8.14 -10.57
N GLU A 410 15.46 -8.93 -11.01
CA GLU A 410 15.22 -10.27 -10.48
C GLU A 410 15.09 -11.27 -11.61
N VAL A 411 15.74 -12.41 -11.48
CA VAL A 411 15.49 -13.60 -12.28
C VAL A 411 14.86 -14.64 -11.36
N ARG A 412 13.65 -15.05 -11.66
CA ARG A 412 12.86 -15.97 -10.86
C ARG A 412 12.49 -17.20 -11.68
N GLY A 413 12.84 -18.37 -11.17
CA GLY A 413 12.41 -19.66 -11.68
C GLY A 413 11.48 -20.36 -10.68
N LYS A 414 11.03 -21.56 -11.02
CA LYS A 414 10.15 -22.36 -10.16
C LYS A 414 10.75 -22.65 -8.78
N ASN A 415 12.05 -22.94 -8.73
CA ASN A 415 12.75 -23.41 -7.52
C ASN A 415 13.91 -22.50 -7.10
N PHE A 416 14.09 -21.35 -7.74
CA PHE A 416 15.16 -20.41 -7.42
C PHE A 416 14.75 -18.97 -7.75
N PHE A 417 15.43 -18.03 -7.12
CA PHE A 417 15.46 -16.64 -7.56
C PHE A 417 16.86 -16.04 -7.30
N VAL A 418 17.21 -15.11 -8.18
CA VAL A 418 18.40 -14.24 -8.00
C VAL A 418 17.91 -12.80 -8.10
N ARG A 419 18.22 -12.00 -7.10
CA ARG A 419 17.77 -10.61 -7.01
C ARG A 419 18.95 -9.71 -6.66
N ALA A 420 19.05 -8.61 -7.39
CA ALA A 420 19.88 -7.47 -7.05
C ALA A 420 19.00 -6.22 -6.99
N TYR A 421 19.23 -5.36 -6.02
CA TYR A 421 18.57 -4.06 -5.97
C TYR A 421 19.49 -2.99 -5.39
N THR A 422 19.17 -1.74 -5.71
CA THR A 422 19.85 -0.55 -5.18
C THR A 422 18.82 0.35 -4.51
N THR A 423 19.25 1.07 -3.49
CA THR A 423 18.48 2.13 -2.85
C THR A 423 19.33 3.39 -2.82
N ALA A 424 18.77 4.50 -3.28
CA ALA A 424 19.35 5.84 -3.16
C ALA A 424 18.36 6.73 -2.43
N GLU A 425 18.83 7.51 -1.48
CA GLU A 425 18.02 8.44 -0.71
C GLU A 425 18.63 9.84 -0.71
N ASP A 426 17.77 10.83 -0.50
CA ASP A 426 18.16 12.20 -0.18
C ASP A 426 17.22 12.69 0.92
N ALA A 427 17.80 13.11 2.04
CA ALA A 427 17.04 13.60 3.18
C ALA A 427 16.35 14.95 2.91
N GLY A 428 16.67 15.62 1.81
CA GLY A 428 16.11 16.91 1.43
C GLY A 428 16.37 17.99 2.47
N ASP A 429 15.30 18.69 2.84
CA ASP A 429 15.33 19.78 3.84
C ASP A 429 14.90 19.28 5.24
N SER A 430 15.08 17.99 5.53
CA SER A 430 14.65 17.39 6.80
C SER A 430 15.49 17.86 7.98
N TYR A 431 14.87 18.02 9.13
CA TYR A 431 15.57 18.44 10.34
C TYR A 431 14.94 17.87 11.62
N ASP A 432 15.78 17.74 12.65
CA ASP A 432 15.35 17.50 14.02
C ASP A 432 14.87 18.82 14.59
N THR A 433 13.60 18.88 14.98
CA THR A 433 12.93 20.10 15.44
C THR A 433 13.59 20.68 16.67
N ARG A 434 13.93 19.83 17.64
CA ARG A 434 14.55 20.23 18.90
C ARG A 434 15.94 20.82 18.66
N PHE A 435 16.81 20.10 17.96
CA PHE A 435 18.16 20.57 17.68
C PHE A 435 18.20 21.81 16.77
N ALA A 436 17.31 21.88 15.79
CA ALA A 436 17.21 23.08 14.94
C ALA A 436 16.86 24.32 15.75
N ALA A 437 15.85 24.24 16.64
CA ALA A 437 15.43 25.36 17.47
C ALA A 437 16.49 25.75 18.52
N ILE A 438 17.17 24.77 19.14
CA ILE A 438 18.30 25.01 20.04
C ILE A 438 19.40 25.83 19.31
N ASN A 439 19.74 25.42 18.08
CA ASN A 439 20.78 26.12 17.30
C ASN A 439 20.36 27.54 16.92
N VAL A 440 19.10 27.74 16.54
CA VAL A 440 18.54 29.07 16.27
C VAL A 440 18.64 29.95 17.54
N ASN A 441 18.19 29.45 18.68
CA ASN A 441 18.23 30.17 19.94
C ASN A 441 19.67 30.47 20.41
N ARG A 442 20.62 29.59 20.16
CA ARG A 442 22.04 29.85 20.45
C ARG A 442 22.62 30.91 19.52
N ALA A 443 22.31 30.86 18.22
CA ALA A 443 22.80 31.84 17.26
C ALA A 443 22.24 33.26 17.49
N CYS A 444 21.00 33.37 17.93
CA CYS A 444 20.35 34.67 18.22
C CYS A 444 20.76 35.28 19.56
N GLY A 445 21.66 34.68 20.30
CA GLY A 445 21.97 35.00 21.68
C GLY A 445 23.39 35.51 21.98
N ILE A 446 24.12 35.95 20.96
CA ILE A 446 25.44 36.59 21.09
C ILE A 446 25.27 38.07 21.14
#